data_293fc2053255abc32305c6019d216cc1
#
_entry.id   293fc2053255abc32305c6019d216cc1
#
_cell.length_a   1.000
_cell.length_b   1.000
_cell.length_c   1.000
_cell.angle_alpha   90.00
_cell.angle_beta   90.00
_cell.angle_gamma   90.00
#
_symmetry.space_group_name_H-M   'P 1'
#
loop_
_entity.id
_entity.type
_entity.pdbx_description
1 polymer ?
#
loop_
_entity_poly.entity_id
_entity_poly.type
_entity_poly.pdbx_seq_one_letter_code
_entity_poly.pdbx_strand_id
1 'polypeptide(L)'
;RHRLIFCWLIFMQAVHPGRHTLQEMARWTPASITAWRFGRLLKAVYWNVHLLVSWFAQDLMVTLPPPANGILYLFGDGSHADKRGTKNPVAQKGRISQHHPWFFGLRFVLLMAAWDGYRIPVGFRLILPKRHAGYRSENALFREMVGAFVPPRWATLVIVGGDAAYGSKANMRMVQDRDK
;
A
#
# COMPACT_ATOMS: atom_id res chain seq x y z
N ARG A 1 -14.39 -13.32 -17.89
CA ARG A 1 -13.63 -12.44 -18.81
C ARG A 1 -12.77 -11.42 -18.06
N HIS A 2 -13.30 -10.66 -17.09
CA HIS A 2 -12.54 -9.68 -16.28
C HIS A 2 -11.41 -10.32 -15.46
N ARG A 3 -11.63 -11.52 -14.91
CA ARG A 3 -10.59 -12.26 -14.16
C ARG A 3 -9.34 -12.49 -15.00
N LEU A 4 -9.50 -12.93 -16.25
CA LEU A 4 -8.37 -13.18 -17.14
C LEU A 4 -7.57 -11.90 -17.42
N ILE A 5 -8.26 -10.79 -17.72
CA ILE A 5 -7.61 -9.49 -17.96
C ILE A 5 -6.86 -9.02 -16.70
N PHE A 6 -7.45 -9.23 -15.52
CA PHE A 6 -6.81 -8.90 -14.24
C PHE A 6 -5.56 -9.76 -13.99
N CYS A 7 -5.64 -11.09 -14.20
CA CYS A 7 -4.47 -11.96 -14.06
C CYS A 7 -3.34 -11.54 -15.00
N TRP A 8 -3.64 -11.20 -16.26
CA TRP A 8 -2.64 -10.68 -17.19
C TRP A 8 -2.06 -9.34 -16.75
N LEU A 9 -2.88 -8.44 -16.18
CA LEU A 9 -2.39 -7.16 -15.67
C LEU A 9 -1.38 -7.37 -14.53
N ILE A 10 -1.70 -8.22 -13.55
CA ILE A 10 -0.81 -8.53 -12.42
C ILE A 10 0.45 -9.26 -12.92
N PHE A 11 0.28 -10.27 -13.77
CA PHE A 11 1.41 -11.01 -14.32
C PHE A 11 2.39 -10.09 -15.05
N MET A 12 1.89 -9.20 -15.92
CA MET A 12 2.73 -8.26 -16.64
C MET A 12 3.39 -7.22 -15.72
N GLN A 13 2.74 -6.81 -14.63
CA GLN A 13 3.37 -5.95 -13.62
C GLN A 13 4.55 -6.64 -12.91
N ALA A 14 4.45 -7.95 -12.71
CA ALA A 14 5.49 -8.73 -12.02
C ALA A 14 6.66 -9.13 -12.92
N VAL A 15 6.40 -9.43 -14.20
CA VAL A 15 7.37 -10.11 -15.07
C VAL A 15 7.96 -9.20 -16.15
N HIS A 16 7.27 -8.10 -16.51
CA HIS A 16 7.72 -7.25 -17.61
C HIS A 16 8.93 -6.40 -17.20
N PRO A 17 10.06 -6.50 -17.88
CA PRO A 17 11.30 -5.81 -17.50
C PRO A 17 11.33 -4.33 -17.88
N GLY A 18 10.36 -3.85 -18.66
CA GLY A 18 10.32 -2.50 -19.22
C GLY A 18 9.38 -1.53 -18.49
N ARG A 19 8.95 -0.50 -19.21
CA ARG A 19 7.98 0.47 -18.68
C ARG A 19 6.60 -0.19 -18.50
N HIS A 20 6.05 -0.10 -17.30
CA HIS A 20 4.73 -0.64 -16.96
C HIS A 20 3.58 0.27 -17.44
N THR A 21 3.61 0.69 -18.70
CA THR A 21 2.46 1.37 -19.32
C THR A 21 1.47 0.34 -19.84
N LEU A 22 0.18 0.68 -19.86
CA LEU A 22 -0.85 -0.25 -20.35
C LEU A 22 -0.63 -0.64 -21.82
N GLN A 23 -0.05 0.25 -22.62
CA GLN A 23 0.29 -0.02 -24.01
C GLN A 23 1.42 -1.05 -24.12
N GLU A 24 2.48 -0.85 -23.35
CA GLU A 24 3.63 -1.76 -23.36
C GLU A 24 3.22 -3.15 -22.85
N MET A 25 2.53 -3.22 -21.73
CA MET A 25 2.02 -4.50 -21.22
C MET A 25 1.12 -5.22 -22.22
N ALA A 26 0.26 -4.48 -22.96
CA ALA A 26 -0.64 -5.08 -23.94
C ALA A 26 0.09 -5.70 -25.14
N ARG A 27 1.30 -5.25 -25.49
CA ARG A 27 2.12 -5.84 -26.57
C ARG A 27 2.56 -7.27 -26.25
N TRP A 28 2.69 -7.59 -24.96
CA TRP A 28 3.17 -8.88 -24.48
C TRP A 28 2.04 -9.82 -24.03
N THR A 29 0.79 -9.43 -24.26
CA THR A 29 -0.39 -10.23 -23.93
C THR A 29 -1.04 -10.76 -25.21
N PRO A 30 -1.92 -11.79 -25.12
CA PRO A 30 -2.69 -12.25 -26.27
C PRO A 30 -3.41 -11.09 -27.00
N ALA A 31 -3.47 -11.12 -28.32
CA ALA A 31 -4.04 -10.03 -29.14
C ALA A 31 -5.47 -9.62 -28.76
N SER A 32 -6.19 -10.49 -28.05
CA SER A 32 -7.51 -10.18 -27.48
C SER A 32 -7.46 -9.23 -26.28
N ILE A 33 -6.27 -8.98 -25.70
CA ILE A 33 -6.09 -8.12 -24.52
C ILE A 33 -5.36 -6.85 -24.95
N THR A 34 -6.10 -5.78 -25.10
CA THR A 34 -5.58 -4.48 -25.56
C THR A 34 -5.37 -3.53 -24.38
N ALA A 35 -4.55 -2.48 -24.56
CA ALA A 35 -4.37 -1.41 -23.58
C ALA A 35 -5.72 -0.77 -23.16
N TRP A 36 -6.66 -0.66 -24.11
CA TRP A 36 -8.00 -0.17 -23.84
C TRP A 36 -8.78 -1.08 -22.89
N ARG A 37 -8.65 -2.41 -23.04
CA ARG A 37 -9.28 -3.38 -22.12
C ARG A 37 -8.70 -3.31 -20.71
N PHE A 38 -7.40 -3.15 -20.58
CA PHE A 38 -6.77 -2.87 -19.28
C PHE A 38 -7.29 -1.58 -18.66
N GLY A 39 -7.29 -0.49 -19.45
CA GLY A 39 -7.80 0.81 -18.98
C GLY A 39 -9.28 0.75 -18.59
N ARG A 40 -10.11 0.05 -19.35
CA ARG A 40 -11.53 -0.16 -19.04
C ARG A 40 -11.73 -0.98 -17.77
N LEU A 41 -10.96 -2.06 -17.58
CA LEU A 41 -10.99 -2.84 -16.34
C LEU A 41 -10.71 -1.95 -15.12
N LEU A 42 -9.64 -1.15 -15.18
CA LEU A 42 -9.25 -0.28 -14.07
C LEU A 42 -10.27 0.83 -13.78
N LYS A 43 -11.01 1.29 -14.80
CA LYS A 43 -12.03 2.35 -14.65
C LYS A 43 -13.41 1.83 -14.28
N ALA A 44 -13.81 0.69 -14.81
CA ALA A 44 -15.19 0.19 -14.72
C ALA A 44 -15.47 -0.66 -13.49
N VAL A 45 -14.43 -1.11 -12.79
CA VAL A 45 -14.58 -1.95 -11.61
C VAL A 45 -14.32 -1.10 -10.37
N TYR A 46 -15.26 -1.10 -9.43
CA TYR A 46 -15.05 -0.55 -8.10
C TYR A 46 -14.09 -1.48 -7.33
N TRP A 47 -12.81 -1.13 -7.36
CA TRP A 47 -11.79 -1.87 -6.65
C TRP A 47 -11.78 -1.42 -5.18
N ASN A 48 -12.15 -2.29 -4.27
CA ASN A 48 -11.78 -2.11 -2.88
C ASN A 48 -10.30 -2.51 -2.73
N VAL A 49 -9.42 -1.56 -3.08
CA VAL A 49 -7.97 -1.79 -3.10
C VAL A 49 -7.44 -2.17 -1.72
N HIS A 50 -8.04 -1.64 -0.64
CA HIS A 50 -7.67 -1.96 0.72
C HIS A 50 -7.95 -3.43 1.04
N LEU A 51 -9.11 -3.93 0.62
CA LEU A 51 -9.48 -5.33 0.78
C LEU A 51 -8.58 -6.27 -0.04
N LEU A 52 -8.26 -5.88 -1.28
CA LEU A 52 -7.34 -6.64 -2.13
C LEU A 52 -5.95 -6.75 -1.52
N VAL A 53 -5.39 -5.65 -1.04
CA VAL A 53 -4.07 -5.63 -0.39
C VAL A 53 -4.10 -6.49 0.88
N SER A 54 -5.15 -6.38 1.69
CA SER A 54 -5.29 -7.18 2.91
C SER A 54 -5.37 -8.67 2.62
N TRP A 55 -6.18 -9.10 1.65
CA TRP A 55 -6.28 -10.52 1.27
C TRP A 55 -4.97 -11.06 0.73
N PHE A 56 -4.33 -10.32 -0.19
CA PHE A 56 -3.05 -10.72 -0.75
C PHE A 56 -1.97 -10.84 0.32
N ALA A 57 -1.91 -9.88 1.24
CA ALA A 57 -0.97 -9.90 2.35
C ALA A 57 -1.22 -11.10 3.28
N GLN A 58 -2.48 -11.39 3.61
CA GLN A 58 -2.83 -12.56 4.44
C GLN A 58 -2.44 -13.87 3.76
N ASP A 59 -2.72 -14.01 2.47
CA ASP A 59 -2.35 -15.19 1.68
C ASP A 59 -0.82 -15.41 1.68
N LEU A 60 -0.05 -14.36 1.45
CA LEU A 60 1.42 -14.41 1.52
C LEU A 60 1.92 -14.76 2.92
N MET A 61 1.37 -14.17 3.97
CA MET A 61 1.78 -14.43 5.36
C MET A 61 1.46 -15.87 5.81
N VAL A 62 0.49 -16.53 5.19
CA VAL A 62 0.16 -17.94 5.44
C VAL A 62 1.03 -18.88 4.61
N THR A 63 1.36 -18.48 3.37
CA THR A 63 2.09 -19.33 2.41
C THR A 63 3.60 -19.31 2.64
N LEU A 64 4.14 -18.16 3.05
CA LEU A 64 5.57 -18.00 3.27
C LEU A 64 6.00 -18.65 4.61
N PRO A 65 7.24 -19.17 4.70
CA PRO A 65 7.74 -19.77 5.92
C PRO A 65 7.65 -18.81 7.12
N PRO A 66 7.10 -19.24 8.25
CA PRO A 66 7.07 -18.44 9.47
C PRO A 66 8.48 -18.33 10.09
N PRO A 67 8.76 -17.22 10.80
CA PRO A 67 10.02 -17.09 11.54
C PRO A 67 10.07 -18.05 12.74
N ALA A 68 11.25 -18.59 13.02
CA ALA A 68 11.43 -19.52 14.13
C ALA A 68 11.07 -18.94 15.51
N ASN A 69 11.22 -17.62 15.66
CA ASN A 69 10.95 -16.90 16.92
C ASN A 69 9.50 -16.39 17.02
N GLY A 70 8.67 -16.57 16.00
CA GLY A 70 7.30 -16.08 15.99
C GLY A 70 7.15 -14.55 16.01
N ILE A 71 8.21 -13.79 15.73
CA ILE A 71 8.18 -12.31 15.77
C ILE A 71 7.81 -11.74 14.40
N LEU A 72 6.80 -10.90 14.38
CA LEU A 72 6.39 -10.11 13.22
C LEU A 72 6.63 -8.62 13.47
N TYR A 73 7.31 -7.97 12.56
CA TYR A 73 7.51 -6.52 12.60
C TYR A 73 6.49 -5.83 11.70
N LEU A 74 5.85 -4.78 12.20
CA LEU A 74 5.01 -3.87 11.43
C LEU A 74 5.68 -2.49 11.37
N PHE A 75 5.95 -2.00 10.17
CA PHE A 75 6.55 -0.69 9.98
C PHE A 75 5.61 0.22 9.22
N GLY A 76 5.38 1.43 9.78
CA GLY A 76 4.69 2.51 9.11
C GLY A 76 5.66 3.51 8.50
N ASP A 77 5.39 3.92 7.27
CA ASP A 77 6.17 4.96 6.60
C ASP A 77 5.28 5.82 5.71
N GLY A 78 5.60 7.12 5.67
CA GLY A 78 4.99 8.08 4.77
C GLY A 78 5.71 8.09 3.43
N SER A 79 4.96 7.97 2.34
CA SER A 79 5.53 8.00 1.01
C SER A 79 4.73 8.90 0.07
N HIS A 80 5.26 9.12 -1.13
CA HIS A 80 4.62 9.96 -2.14
C HIS A 80 4.84 9.41 -3.54
N ALA A 81 3.94 9.78 -4.44
CA ALA A 81 4.06 9.49 -5.87
C ALA A 81 3.85 10.78 -6.66
N ASP A 82 4.90 11.22 -7.35
CA ASP A 82 4.87 12.42 -8.17
C ASP A 82 3.86 12.32 -9.31
N LYS A 83 3.14 13.40 -9.54
CA LYS A 83 2.18 13.54 -10.64
C LYS A 83 2.42 14.83 -11.39
N ARG A 84 2.51 14.74 -12.70
CA ARG A 84 2.73 15.91 -13.56
C ARG A 84 1.44 16.66 -13.91
N GLY A 85 0.28 16.07 -13.68
CA GLY A 85 -1.01 16.64 -14.05
C GLY A 85 -1.72 17.34 -12.88
N THR A 86 -2.25 18.52 -13.11
CA THR A 86 -2.99 19.32 -12.11
C THR A 86 -4.44 18.91 -11.91
N LYS A 87 -4.97 18.03 -12.76
CA LYS A 87 -6.40 17.62 -12.76
C LYS A 87 -6.78 16.60 -11.69
N ASN A 88 -5.80 16.04 -10.95
CA ASN A 88 -6.12 15.06 -9.91
C ASN A 88 -6.56 15.81 -8.63
N PRO A 89 -7.81 15.65 -8.17
CA PRO A 89 -8.36 16.42 -7.05
C PRO A 89 -7.70 16.08 -5.70
N VAL A 90 -7.04 14.93 -5.61
CA VAL A 90 -6.36 14.48 -4.37
C VAL A 90 -4.85 14.71 -4.42
N ALA A 91 -4.31 15.19 -5.54
CA ALA A 91 -2.91 15.59 -5.62
C ALA A 91 -2.68 16.89 -4.84
N GLN A 92 -1.54 16.97 -4.18
CA GLN A 92 -1.17 18.10 -3.33
C GLN A 92 0.31 18.43 -3.42
N LYS A 93 0.65 19.68 -3.15
CA LYS A 93 2.05 20.05 -2.90
C LYS A 93 2.46 19.55 -1.53
N GLY A 94 3.66 19.03 -1.43
CA GLY A 94 4.24 18.61 -0.17
C GLY A 94 5.74 18.84 -0.14
N ARG A 95 6.31 18.75 1.06
CA ARG A 95 7.75 18.76 1.28
C ARG A 95 8.19 17.35 1.65
N ILE A 96 9.22 16.83 1.02
CA ILE A 96 9.70 15.46 1.22
C ILE A 96 10.84 15.45 2.22
N SER A 97 11.83 16.29 1.99
CA SER A 97 13.03 16.40 2.82
C SER A 97 13.70 17.76 2.62
N GLN A 98 14.78 18.00 3.34
CA GLN A 98 15.58 19.20 3.17
C GLN A 98 16.23 19.29 1.77
N HIS A 99 16.51 18.15 1.14
CA HIS A 99 17.19 18.07 -0.15
C HIS A 99 16.23 18.10 -1.36
N HIS A 100 14.94 17.74 -1.15
CA HIS A 100 13.88 17.84 -2.16
C HIS A 100 12.77 18.70 -1.64
N PRO A 101 12.84 20.03 -1.85
CA PRO A 101 11.97 20.97 -1.14
C PRO A 101 10.49 20.79 -1.46
N TRP A 102 10.14 20.42 -2.67
CA TRP A 102 8.74 20.36 -3.09
C TRP A 102 8.46 19.23 -4.07
N PHE A 103 7.34 18.55 -3.86
CA PHE A 103 6.73 17.66 -4.83
C PHE A 103 5.28 18.07 -5.10
N PHE A 104 4.75 17.67 -6.24
CA PHE A 104 3.32 17.71 -6.52
C PHE A 104 2.85 16.29 -6.83
N GLY A 105 1.91 15.76 -6.04
CA GLY A 105 1.51 14.38 -6.25
C GLY A 105 0.61 13.82 -5.15
N LEU A 106 0.57 12.51 -5.09
CA LEU A 106 -0.18 11.77 -4.07
C LEU A 106 0.72 11.51 -2.87
N ARG A 107 0.19 11.73 -1.68
CA ARG A 107 0.81 11.29 -0.42
C ARG A 107 0.06 10.10 0.12
N PHE A 108 0.78 9.17 0.72
CA PHE A 108 0.15 8.01 1.35
C PHE A 108 0.99 7.48 2.51
N VAL A 109 0.32 6.80 3.42
CA VAL A 109 0.96 6.01 4.47
C VAL A 109 0.96 4.57 4.01
N LEU A 110 2.10 3.90 4.14
CA LEU A 110 2.28 2.49 3.87
C LEU A 110 2.47 1.75 5.19
N LEU A 111 1.84 0.61 5.35
CA LEU A 111 2.10 -0.34 6.44
C LEU A 111 2.71 -1.60 5.85
N MET A 112 3.89 -1.96 6.34
CA MET A 112 4.66 -3.13 5.91
C MET A 112 4.75 -4.15 7.04
N ALA A 113 4.54 -5.42 6.74
CA ALA A 113 4.92 -6.54 7.59
C ALA A 113 6.29 -7.07 7.17
N ALA A 114 7.14 -7.39 8.15
CA ALA A 114 8.48 -7.92 7.87
C ALA A 114 8.87 -9.02 8.85
N TRP A 115 9.56 -10.07 8.34
CA TRP A 115 10.20 -11.15 9.09
C TRP A 115 11.19 -11.89 8.20
N ASP A 116 12.27 -12.40 8.73
CA ASP A 116 13.27 -13.23 8.02
C ASP A 116 13.60 -12.78 6.58
N GLY A 117 13.74 -11.46 6.37
CA GLY A 117 14.02 -10.87 5.05
C GLY A 117 12.80 -10.65 4.16
N TYR A 118 11.65 -11.21 4.47
CA TYR A 118 10.39 -10.89 3.78
C TYR A 118 9.89 -9.50 4.16
N ARG A 119 9.32 -8.78 3.19
CA ARG A 119 8.71 -7.45 3.36
C ARG A 119 7.46 -7.38 2.53
N ILE A 120 6.31 -7.36 3.17
CA ILE A 120 5.01 -7.44 2.52
C ILE A 120 4.20 -6.18 2.85
N PRO A 121 3.70 -5.43 1.84
CA PRO A 121 2.75 -4.35 2.10
C PRO A 121 1.42 -4.94 2.59
N VAL A 122 1.02 -4.58 3.80
CA VAL A 122 -0.22 -5.08 4.42
C VAL A 122 -1.34 -4.03 4.42
N GLY A 123 -1.00 -2.78 4.14
CA GLY A 123 -1.98 -1.71 4.04
C GLY A 123 -1.40 -0.43 3.47
N PHE A 124 -2.26 0.39 2.89
CA PHE A 124 -1.92 1.77 2.54
C PHE A 124 -3.14 2.66 2.66
N ARG A 125 -2.92 3.95 2.89
CA ARG A 125 -3.97 4.97 2.94
C ARG A 125 -3.48 6.24 2.26
N LEU A 126 -4.32 6.82 1.40
CA LEU A 126 -4.04 8.13 0.82
C LEU A 126 -4.22 9.23 1.88
N ILE A 127 -3.25 10.12 1.97
CA ILE A 127 -3.36 11.34 2.76
C ILE A 127 -4.03 12.39 1.86
N LEU A 128 -5.29 12.65 2.10
CA LEU A 128 -6.06 13.63 1.34
C LEU A 128 -5.61 15.07 1.68
N PRO A 129 -5.79 16.04 0.78
CA PRO A 129 -5.53 17.45 1.11
C PRO A 129 -6.34 17.92 2.32
N LYS A 130 -5.78 18.81 3.15
CA LYS A 130 -6.46 19.32 4.36
C LYS A 130 -7.84 19.93 4.11
N ARG A 131 -8.07 20.48 2.91
CA ARG A 131 -9.36 21.01 2.48
C ARG A 131 -10.42 19.96 2.14
N HIS A 132 -10.03 18.69 2.04
CA HIS A 132 -10.94 17.59 1.71
C HIS A 132 -11.69 17.13 2.96
N ALA A 133 -13.01 16.94 2.86
CA ALA A 133 -13.85 16.52 4.01
C ALA A 133 -13.38 15.22 4.67
N GLY A 134 -12.79 14.30 3.89
CA GLY A 134 -12.23 13.05 4.38
C GLY A 134 -10.76 13.15 4.84
N TYR A 135 -10.22 14.36 5.07
CA TYR A 135 -8.84 14.51 5.53
C TYR A 135 -8.62 13.82 6.87
N ARG A 136 -7.55 13.05 6.95
CA ARG A 136 -7.01 12.48 8.17
C ARG A 136 -5.51 12.69 8.22
N SER A 137 -4.98 12.91 9.42
CA SER A 137 -3.54 13.03 9.58
C SER A 137 -2.85 11.69 9.34
N GLU A 138 -1.59 11.73 8.95
CA GLU A 138 -0.74 10.57 8.72
C GLU A 138 -0.76 9.61 9.92
N ASN A 139 -0.58 10.14 11.13
CA ASN A 139 -0.66 9.35 12.37
C ASN A 139 -2.04 8.71 12.62
N ALA A 140 -3.13 9.39 12.24
CA ALA A 140 -4.48 8.81 12.37
C ALA A 140 -4.68 7.65 11.40
N LEU A 141 -4.18 7.79 10.15
CA LEU A 141 -4.21 6.73 9.15
C LEU A 141 -3.35 5.53 9.54
N PHE A 142 -2.17 5.79 10.10
CA PHE A 142 -1.30 4.75 10.65
C PHE A 142 -2.02 3.94 11.74
N ARG A 143 -2.60 4.63 12.75
CA ARG A 143 -3.37 3.95 13.81
C ARG A 143 -4.53 3.12 13.28
N GLU A 144 -5.25 3.65 12.29
CA GLU A 144 -6.33 2.90 11.64
C GLU A 144 -5.83 1.59 11.02
N MET A 145 -4.71 1.65 10.27
CA MET A 145 -4.15 0.47 9.63
C MET A 145 -3.60 -0.55 10.63
N VAL A 146 -2.86 -0.09 11.64
CA VAL A 146 -2.35 -0.97 12.71
C VAL A 146 -3.53 -1.57 13.48
N GLY A 147 -4.56 -0.79 13.80
CA GLY A 147 -5.77 -1.25 14.48
C GLY A 147 -6.55 -2.31 13.70
N ALA A 148 -6.60 -2.19 12.38
CA ALA A 148 -7.29 -3.13 11.50
C ALA A 148 -6.45 -4.34 11.10
N PHE A 149 -5.14 -4.35 11.38
CA PHE A 149 -4.26 -5.44 11.01
C PHE A 149 -4.56 -6.70 11.84
N VAL A 150 -4.75 -7.81 11.15
CA VAL A 150 -4.92 -9.14 11.78
C VAL A 150 -3.61 -9.90 11.61
N PRO A 151 -2.88 -10.18 12.70
CA PRO A 151 -1.64 -10.94 12.61
C PRO A 151 -1.91 -12.39 12.18
N PRO A 152 -0.97 -13.03 11.46
CA PRO A 152 -1.07 -14.45 11.14
C PRO A 152 -0.97 -15.29 12.42
N ARG A 153 -1.53 -16.51 12.39
CA ARG A 153 -1.59 -17.39 13.55
C ARG A 153 -0.23 -17.75 14.17
N TRP A 154 0.82 -17.72 13.37
CA TRP A 154 2.17 -18.00 13.82
C TRP A 154 2.83 -16.83 14.57
N ALA A 155 2.32 -15.62 14.43
CA ALA A 155 2.89 -14.45 15.09
C ALA A 155 2.51 -14.46 16.59
N THR A 156 3.49 -14.79 17.43
CA THR A 156 3.35 -14.76 18.89
C THR A 156 3.63 -13.38 19.47
N LEU A 157 4.38 -12.56 18.75
CA LEU A 157 4.71 -11.19 19.11
C LEU A 157 4.66 -10.30 17.86
N VAL A 158 3.98 -9.16 17.95
CA VAL A 158 3.95 -8.13 16.90
C VAL A 158 4.63 -6.87 17.42
N ILE A 159 5.75 -6.51 16.79
CA ILE A 159 6.49 -5.29 17.12
C ILE A 159 6.13 -4.20 16.11
N VAL A 160 5.57 -3.10 16.59
CA VAL A 160 5.16 -1.97 15.75
C VAL A 160 6.22 -0.88 15.80
N GLY A 161 6.69 -0.45 14.64
CA GLY A 161 7.71 0.60 14.48
C GLY A 161 7.37 1.59 13.37
N GLY A 162 8.16 2.64 13.30
CA GLY A 162 8.10 3.68 12.28
C GLY A 162 9.20 4.69 12.51
N ASP A 163 9.27 5.71 11.66
CA ASP A 163 10.18 6.83 11.89
C ASP A 163 9.73 7.69 13.09
N ALA A 164 10.51 8.72 13.43
CA ALA A 164 10.23 9.61 14.57
C ALA A 164 8.84 10.30 14.46
N ALA A 165 8.29 10.47 13.26
CA ALA A 165 6.97 11.05 13.05
C ALA A 165 5.84 10.18 13.62
N TYR A 166 6.07 8.86 13.72
CA TYR A 166 5.11 7.90 14.30
C TYR A 166 5.29 7.68 15.81
N GLY A 167 6.33 8.26 16.45
CA GLY A 167 6.60 8.15 17.87
C GLY A 167 5.66 8.96 18.79
N SER A 168 4.44 9.29 18.34
CA SER A 168 3.49 10.06 19.15
C SER A 168 2.95 9.25 20.33
N LYS A 169 2.66 9.93 21.47
CA LYS A 169 2.04 9.28 22.64
C LYS A 169 0.76 8.52 22.29
N ALA A 170 -0.05 9.04 21.35
CA ALA A 170 -1.29 8.40 20.92
C ALA A 170 -1.03 7.09 20.16
N ASN A 171 0.03 7.03 19.35
CA ASN A 171 0.43 5.80 18.66
C ASN A 171 0.95 4.75 19.66
N MET A 172 1.80 5.16 20.61
CA MET A 172 2.32 4.27 21.65
C MET A 172 1.21 3.66 22.49
N ARG A 173 0.25 4.48 22.96
CA ARG A 173 -0.92 3.99 23.73
C ARG A 173 -1.72 2.99 22.96
N MET A 174 -2.02 3.26 21.68
CA MET A 174 -2.81 2.35 20.85
C MET A 174 -2.15 0.97 20.72
N VAL A 175 -0.81 0.90 20.61
CA VAL A 175 -0.09 -0.39 20.56
C VAL A 175 -0.18 -1.10 21.90
N GLN A 176 0.06 -0.40 23.02
CA GLN A 176 -0.03 -0.97 24.37
C GLN A 176 -1.42 -1.49 24.74
N ASP A 177 -2.48 -0.84 24.27
CA ASP A 177 -3.86 -1.23 24.57
C ASP A 177 -4.31 -2.47 23.78
N ARG A 178 -3.57 -2.88 22.74
CA ARG A 178 -3.84 -4.13 21.99
C ARG A 178 -3.27 -5.38 22.66
N ASP A 179 -2.34 -5.23 23.57
CA ASP A 179 -1.69 -6.33 24.30
C ASP A 179 -2.48 -6.74 25.57
N LYS A 180 -3.62 -6.10 25.82
CA LYS A 180 -4.58 -6.40 26.89
C LYS A 180 -5.79 -7.16 26.39
#